data_d4a8510511e913b4397f9a8a0b25bad6
#
_entry.id   d4a8510511e913b4397f9a8a0b25bad6
#
_cell.length_a   1.000
_cell.length_b   1.000
_cell.length_c   1.000
_cell.angle_alpha   90.00
_cell.angle_beta   90.00
_cell.angle_gamma   90.00
#
_symmetry.space_group_name_H-M   'P 1'
#
loop_
_entity.id
_entity.type
_entity.pdbx_description
1 polymer ?
#
loop_
_entity_poly.entity_id
_entity_poly.type
_entity_poly.pdbx_seq_one_letter_code
_entity_poly.pdbx_strand_id
1 'polypeptide(L)'
;MELKEARYILAIARQGSIGKAAESLFISQPSLSKYLKNLENQLGGPLFYRRDNCYTPTYMGERYLHYAEQIAAYGEQWDREYEDISHRKYGRLNIAIPIMMGSTIIQPTLMEFHSRYPHVTINVMEAVNFIAETSLKD
;
A
#
# COMPACT_ATOMS: atom_id res chain seq x y z
N MET A 1 5.19 -7.06 -12.96
CA MET A 1 6.12 -6.53 -11.91
C MET A 1 5.48 -6.69 -10.54
N GLU A 2 6.11 -7.42 -9.65
CA GLU A 2 5.68 -7.61 -8.27
C GLU A 2 6.38 -6.60 -7.35
N LEU A 3 5.81 -6.30 -6.19
CA LEU A 3 6.41 -5.39 -5.20
C LEU A 3 7.82 -5.83 -4.76
N LYS A 4 8.00 -7.13 -4.54
CA LYS A 4 9.31 -7.71 -4.21
C LYS A 4 10.34 -7.48 -5.30
N GLU A 5 9.94 -7.66 -6.56
CA GLU A 5 10.75 -7.43 -7.75
C GLU A 5 11.17 -5.97 -7.85
N ALA A 6 10.21 -5.05 -7.69
CA ALA A 6 10.48 -3.61 -7.66
C ALA A 6 11.52 -3.25 -6.58
N ARG A 7 11.35 -3.74 -5.35
CA ARG A 7 12.31 -3.52 -4.24
C ARG A 7 13.71 -4.03 -4.55
N TYR A 8 13.84 -5.18 -5.20
CA TYR A 8 15.14 -5.76 -5.55
C TYR A 8 15.88 -4.91 -6.59
N ILE A 9 15.20 -4.52 -7.65
CA ILE A 9 15.82 -3.73 -8.73
C ILE A 9 16.14 -2.31 -8.27
N LEU A 10 15.30 -1.71 -7.45
CA LEU A 10 15.58 -0.41 -6.82
C LEU A 10 16.80 -0.46 -5.90
N ALA A 11 16.95 -1.53 -5.11
CA ALA A 11 18.12 -1.70 -4.25
C ALA A 11 19.42 -1.79 -5.06
N ILE A 12 19.42 -2.55 -6.18
CA ILE A 12 20.59 -2.65 -7.09
C ILE A 12 20.94 -1.28 -7.66
N ALA A 13 19.93 -0.53 -8.13
CA ALA A 13 20.15 0.80 -8.69
C ALA A 13 20.72 1.80 -7.66
N ARG A 14 20.14 1.81 -6.45
CA ARG A 14 20.57 2.72 -5.37
C ARG A 14 21.97 2.41 -4.86
N GLN A 15 22.33 1.15 -4.74
CA GLN A 15 23.63 0.73 -4.22
C GLN A 15 24.72 0.68 -5.29
N GLY A 16 24.35 0.64 -6.57
CA GLY A 16 25.28 0.45 -7.68
C GLY A 16 26.07 -0.87 -7.61
N SER A 17 25.76 -1.75 -6.66
CA SER A 17 26.47 -3.00 -6.37
C SER A 17 25.50 -4.05 -5.91
N ILE A 18 25.56 -5.22 -6.55
CA ILE A 18 24.68 -6.33 -6.22
C ILE A 18 24.98 -6.93 -4.83
N GLY A 19 26.25 -6.86 -4.38
CA GLY A 19 26.63 -7.29 -3.04
C GLY A 19 26.02 -6.40 -1.96
N LYS A 20 26.20 -5.09 -2.07
CA LYS A 20 25.62 -4.11 -1.13
C LYS A 20 24.10 -4.13 -1.16
N ALA A 21 23.48 -4.30 -2.34
CA ALA A 21 22.05 -4.44 -2.47
C ALA A 21 21.53 -5.71 -1.76
N ALA A 22 22.21 -6.84 -1.92
CA ALA A 22 21.86 -8.09 -1.24
C ALA A 22 21.94 -7.97 0.29
N GLU A 23 22.99 -7.30 0.80
CA GLU A 23 23.13 -7.00 2.23
C GLU A 23 21.98 -6.15 2.75
N SER A 24 21.63 -5.06 2.04
CA SER A 24 20.50 -4.19 2.42
C SER A 24 19.14 -4.88 2.39
N LEU A 25 19.01 -5.95 1.60
CA LEU A 25 17.80 -6.75 1.47
C LEU A 25 17.79 -8.00 2.37
N PHE A 26 18.86 -8.22 3.15
CA PHE A 26 19.03 -9.41 4.00
C PHE A 26 18.95 -10.74 3.24
N ILE A 27 19.49 -10.78 2.01
CA ILE A 27 19.55 -11.99 1.18
C ILE A 27 20.98 -12.25 0.69
N SER A 28 21.23 -13.47 0.18
CA SER A 28 22.53 -13.79 -0.38
C SER A 28 22.75 -13.13 -1.76
N GLN A 29 23.97 -12.67 -2.01
CA GLN A 29 24.35 -12.10 -3.30
C GLN A 29 24.09 -13.06 -4.49
N PRO A 30 24.39 -14.40 -4.42
CA PRO A 30 24.03 -15.32 -5.49
C PRO A 30 22.53 -15.35 -5.79
N SER A 31 21.69 -15.26 -4.75
CA SER A 31 20.22 -15.24 -4.91
C SER A 31 19.77 -14.00 -5.67
N LEU A 32 20.26 -12.81 -5.29
CA LEU A 32 19.91 -11.57 -5.97
C LEU A 32 20.44 -11.54 -7.41
N SER A 33 21.67 -12.05 -7.63
CA SER A 33 22.24 -12.14 -8.96
C SER A 33 21.44 -13.06 -9.88
N LYS A 34 21.05 -14.24 -9.38
CA LYS A 34 20.19 -15.18 -10.12
C LYS A 34 18.83 -14.56 -10.42
N TYR A 35 18.26 -13.83 -9.45
CA TYR A 35 16.97 -13.15 -9.64
C TYR A 35 17.05 -12.11 -10.77
N LEU A 36 18.04 -11.20 -10.72
CA LEU A 36 18.25 -10.20 -11.77
C LEU A 36 18.39 -10.85 -13.15
N LYS A 37 19.24 -11.87 -13.27
CA LYS A 37 19.47 -12.58 -14.53
C LYS A 37 18.18 -13.21 -15.08
N ASN A 38 17.37 -13.81 -14.24
CA ASN A 38 16.11 -14.41 -14.67
C ASN A 38 15.13 -13.34 -15.14
N LEU A 39 15.04 -12.22 -14.42
CA LEU A 39 14.18 -11.09 -14.81
C LEU A 39 14.63 -10.49 -16.16
N GLU A 40 15.92 -10.23 -16.35
CA GLU A 40 16.46 -9.73 -17.61
C GLU A 40 16.19 -10.68 -18.80
N ASN A 41 16.28 -11.99 -18.54
CA ASN A 41 15.92 -13.00 -19.55
C ASN A 41 14.42 -12.96 -19.91
N GLN A 42 13.54 -12.77 -18.92
CA GLN A 42 12.09 -12.65 -19.16
C GLN A 42 11.73 -11.36 -19.90
N LEU A 43 12.46 -10.29 -19.66
CA LEU A 43 12.26 -9.00 -20.32
C LEU A 43 12.91 -8.93 -21.71
N GLY A 44 13.77 -9.90 -22.04
CA GLY A 44 14.46 -9.96 -23.35
C GLY A 44 15.65 -9.01 -23.48
N GLY A 45 16.15 -8.44 -22.35
CA GLY A 45 17.31 -7.55 -22.37
C GLY A 45 17.78 -7.12 -21.00
N PRO A 46 19.00 -6.55 -20.92
CA PRO A 46 19.60 -6.16 -19.65
C PRO A 46 18.96 -4.89 -19.09
N LEU A 47 18.72 -4.88 -17.79
CA LEU A 47 18.31 -3.69 -17.02
C LEU A 47 19.51 -2.85 -16.58
N PHE A 48 20.69 -3.48 -16.45
CA PHE A 48 21.89 -2.79 -16.01
C PHE A 48 23.08 -3.11 -16.90
N TYR A 49 23.90 -2.09 -17.14
CA TYR A 49 25.28 -2.28 -17.58
C TYR A 49 26.14 -2.63 -16.37
N ARG A 50 27.04 -3.58 -16.54
CA ARG A 50 28.03 -3.94 -15.51
C ARG A 50 29.42 -3.50 -15.95
N ARG A 51 30.00 -2.54 -15.23
CA ARG A 51 31.41 -2.14 -15.39
C ARG A 51 32.08 -2.13 -14.02
N ASP A 52 33.24 -2.77 -13.89
CA ASP A 52 34.07 -2.77 -12.68
C ASP A 52 33.30 -3.01 -11.38
N ASN A 53 32.39 -3.98 -11.39
CA ASN A 53 31.45 -4.28 -10.30
C ASN A 53 30.40 -3.19 -10.00
N CYS A 54 30.29 -2.16 -10.84
CA CYS A 54 29.26 -1.14 -10.75
C CYS A 54 28.11 -1.46 -11.71
N TYR A 55 26.89 -1.31 -11.22
CA TYR A 55 25.64 -1.50 -11.96
C TYR A 55 25.02 -0.15 -12.27
N THR A 56 24.99 0.23 -13.55
CA THR A 56 24.35 1.45 -14.05
C THR A 56 23.16 1.07 -14.91
N PRO A 57 22.00 1.72 -14.76
CA PRO A 57 20.82 1.39 -15.55
C PRO A 57 21.05 1.53 -17.06
N THR A 58 20.48 0.62 -17.84
CA THR A 58 20.27 0.80 -19.28
C THR A 58 19.05 1.69 -19.51
N TYR A 59 18.78 2.11 -20.74
CA TYR A 59 17.53 2.82 -21.07
C TYR A 59 16.28 2.01 -20.63
N MET A 60 16.31 0.70 -20.88
CA MET A 60 15.24 -0.19 -20.41
C MET A 60 15.20 -0.24 -18.88
N GLY A 61 16.37 -0.26 -18.22
CA GLY A 61 16.48 -0.18 -16.77
C GLY A 61 15.91 1.10 -16.19
N GLU A 62 16.18 2.26 -16.79
CA GLU A 62 15.61 3.55 -16.36
C GLU A 62 14.06 3.52 -16.44
N ARG A 63 13.52 3.01 -17.54
CA ARG A 63 12.07 2.87 -17.69
C ARG A 63 11.48 1.91 -16.67
N TYR A 64 12.16 0.80 -16.43
CA TYR A 64 11.76 -0.18 -15.43
C TYR A 64 11.77 0.41 -14.02
N LEU A 65 12.85 1.13 -13.65
CA LEU A 65 13.00 1.79 -12.36
C LEU A 65 11.90 2.82 -12.10
N HIS A 66 11.53 3.60 -13.11
CA HIS A 66 10.43 4.56 -13.00
C HIS A 66 9.12 3.91 -12.53
N TYR A 67 8.76 2.76 -13.08
CA TYR A 67 7.56 2.04 -12.64
C TYR A 67 7.77 1.30 -11.31
N ALA A 68 8.99 0.79 -11.08
CA ALA A 68 9.32 0.14 -9.82
C ALA A 68 9.21 1.10 -8.62
N GLU A 69 9.58 2.38 -8.78
CA GLU A 69 9.42 3.41 -7.75
C GLU A 69 7.94 3.64 -7.41
N GLN A 70 7.07 3.70 -8.42
CA GLN A 70 5.64 3.88 -8.20
C GLN A 70 5.03 2.68 -7.46
N ILE A 71 5.38 1.45 -7.86
CA ILE A 71 4.90 0.23 -7.20
C ILE A 71 5.39 0.16 -5.75
N ALA A 72 6.66 0.51 -5.50
CA ALA A 72 7.20 0.55 -4.14
C ALA A 72 6.48 1.60 -3.28
N ALA A 73 6.21 2.79 -3.83
CA ALA A 73 5.49 3.86 -3.14
C ALA A 73 4.05 3.44 -2.79
N TYR A 74 3.33 2.79 -3.71
CA TYR A 74 2.00 2.24 -3.42
C TYR A 74 2.04 1.14 -2.35
N GLY A 75 3.08 0.29 -2.37
CA GLY A 75 3.28 -0.70 -1.32
C GLY A 75 3.46 -0.08 0.07
N GLU A 76 4.30 0.96 0.17
CA GLU A 76 4.51 1.70 1.42
C GLU A 76 3.24 2.46 1.87
N GLN A 77 2.46 2.98 0.92
CA GLN A 77 1.18 3.63 1.22
C GLN A 77 0.19 2.61 1.79
N TRP A 78 0.10 1.43 1.18
CA TRP A 78 -0.74 0.34 1.67
C TRP A 78 -0.34 -0.13 3.07
N ASP A 79 0.97 -0.31 3.32
CA ASP A 79 1.47 -0.75 4.62
C ASP A 79 1.05 0.26 5.71
N ARG A 80 1.16 1.58 5.46
CA ARG A 80 0.69 2.63 6.38
C ARG A 80 -0.83 2.59 6.59
N GLU A 81 -1.60 2.51 5.51
CA GLU A 81 -3.06 2.45 5.58
C GLU A 81 -3.53 1.19 6.31
N TYR A 82 -2.87 0.05 6.07
CA TYR A 82 -3.15 -1.20 6.77
C TYR A 82 -2.88 -1.11 8.28
N GLU A 83 -1.77 -0.49 8.69
CA GLU A 83 -1.49 -0.25 10.10
C GLU A 83 -2.59 0.59 10.76
N ASP A 84 -3.02 1.66 10.11
CA ASP A 84 -4.09 2.51 10.60
C ASP A 84 -5.43 1.75 10.72
N ILE A 85 -5.78 0.95 9.72
CA ILE A 85 -6.97 0.08 9.72
C ILE A 85 -6.86 -0.96 10.84
N SER A 86 -5.71 -1.64 10.97
CA SER A 86 -5.50 -2.70 11.96
C SER A 86 -5.56 -2.18 13.40
N HIS A 87 -5.16 -0.93 13.62
CA HIS A 87 -5.30 -0.23 14.90
C HIS A 87 -6.70 0.37 15.13
N ARG A 88 -7.69 0.01 14.32
CA ARG A 88 -9.09 0.47 14.40
C ARG A 88 -9.26 2.00 14.31
N LYS A 89 -8.34 2.68 13.66
CA LYS A 89 -8.42 4.13 13.46
C LYS A 89 -9.27 4.49 12.23
N TYR A 90 -9.49 3.53 11.34
CA TYR A 90 -10.31 3.65 10.14
C TYR A 90 -11.48 2.67 10.20
N GLY A 91 -12.55 3.04 9.57
CA GLY A 91 -13.68 2.14 9.48
C GLY A 91 -14.90 2.80 8.87
N ARG A 92 -15.97 2.02 8.76
CA ARG A 92 -17.29 2.49 8.36
C ARG A 92 -18.29 2.09 9.42
N LEU A 93 -19.03 3.08 9.92
CA LEU A 93 -20.12 2.87 10.88
C LEU A 93 -21.42 3.23 10.18
N ASN A 94 -22.30 2.24 10.02
CA ASN A 94 -23.64 2.45 9.49
C ASN A 94 -24.61 2.46 10.69
N ILE A 95 -25.38 3.55 10.82
CA ILE A 95 -26.32 3.75 11.92
C ILE A 95 -27.71 3.96 11.32
N ALA A 96 -28.66 3.13 11.69
CA ALA A 96 -30.07 3.37 11.40
C ALA A 96 -30.75 3.96 12.64
N ILE A 97 -31.41 5.10 12.49
CA ILE A 97 -32.05 5.82 13.58
C ILE A 97 -33.52 6.10 13.26
N PRO A 98 -34.40 6.08 14.28
CA PRO A 98 -35.78 6.54 14.11
C PRO A 98 -35.82 8.05 13.77
N ILE A 99 -36.71 8.43 12.86
CA ILE A 99 -36.85 9.83 12.39
C ILE A 99 -37.00 10.83 13.55
N MET A 100 -37.65 10.42 14.66
CA MET A 100 -37.84 11.31 15.81
C MET A 100 -36.59 11.54 16.68
N MET A 101 -35.53 10.78 16.49
CA MET A 101 -34.29 10.88 17.31
C MET A 101 -33.11 11.60 16.61
N GLY A 102 -33.26 11.90 15.33
CA GLY A 102 -32.13 12.33 14.47
C GLY A 102 -31.49 13.65 14.85
N SER A 103 -32.27 14.66 15.14
CA SER A 103 -31.73 16.03 15.25
C SER A 103 -31.24 16.41 16.66
N THR A 104 -31.82 15.87 17.72
CA THR A 104 -31.58 16.36 19.08
C THR A 104 -30.54 15.57 19.86
N ILE A 105 -30.49 14.24 19.66
CA ILE A 105 -29.65 13.34 20.47
C ILE A 105 -28.41 12.91 19.70
N ILE A 106 -28.53 12.65 18.42
CA ILE A 106 -27.46 12.02 17.64
C ILE A 106 -26.42 13.04 17.19
N GLN A 107 -26.81 14.25 16.84
CA GLN A 107 -25.90 15.24 16.29
C GLN A 107 -24.73 15.58 17.23
N PRO A 108 -24.93 15.84 18.55
CA PRO A 108 -23.82 16.06 19.46
C PRO A 108 -22.91 14.84 19.65
N THR A 109 -23.49 13.64 19.70
CA THR A 109 -22.77 12.38 19.85
C THR A 109 -21.91 12.06 18.62
N LEU A 110 -22.43 12.31 17.41
CA LEU A 110 -21.67 12.14 16.16
C LEU A 110 -20.49 13.11 16.07
N MET A 111 -20.66 14.35 16.52
CA MET A 111 -19.58 15.33 16.55
C MET A 111 -18.47 14.91 17.53
N GLU A 112 -18.80 14.43 18.71
CA GLU A 112 -17.83 13.92 19.68
C GLU A 112 -17.13 12.66 19.14
N PHE A 113 -17.87 11.74 18.55
CA PHE A 113 -17.31 10.54 17.94
C PHE A 113 -16.35 10.89 16.80
N HIS A 114 -16.74 11.78 15.89
CA HIS A 114 -15.89 12.21 14.78
C HIS A 114 -14.61 12.91 15.25
N SER A 115 -14.68 13.68 16.35
CA SER A 115 -13.49 14.30 16.92
C SER A 115 -12.48 13.28 17.48
N ARG A 116 -12.97 12.16 18.01
CA ARG A 116 -12.12 11.05 18.51
C ARG A 116 -11.64 10.11 17.40
N TYR A 117 -12.44 9.94 16.35
CA TYR A 117 -12.20 8.99 15.26
C TYR A 117 -12.40 9.68 13.89
N PRO A 118 -11.54 10.63 13.52
CA PRO A 118 -11.73 11.47 12.33
C PRO A 118 -11.69 10.69 11.01
N HIS A 119 -11.12 9.49 11.02
CA HIS A 119 -11.01 8.63 9.84
C HIS A 119 -12.10 7.55 9.75
N VAL A 120 -13.06 7.55 10.66
CA VAL A 120 -14.23 6.67 10.58
C VAL A 120 -15.33 7.36 9.78
N THR A 121 -15.73 6.73 8.65
CA THR A 121 -16.88 7.20 7.87
C THR A 121 -18.16 6.78 8.58
N ILE A 122 -19.01 7.75 8.91
CA ILE A 122 -20.32 7.50 9.55
C ILE A 122 -21.41 7.72 8.50
N ASN A 123 -22.17 6.67 8.24
CA ASN A 123 -23.40 6.74 7.43
C ASN A 123 -24.60 6.68 8.38
N VAL A 124 -25.39 7.73 8.38
CA VAL A 124 -26.61 7.78 9.19
C VAL A 124 -27.81 7.67 8.27
N MET A 125 -28.67 6.73 8.54
CA MET A 125 -29.93 6.52 7.82
C MET A 125 -31.09 6.74 8.79
N GLU A 126 -31.98 7.68 8.44
CA GLU A 126 -33.24 7.83 9.15
C GLU A 126 -34.27 6.86 8.57
N ALA A 127 -34.88 6.05 9.40
CA ALA A 127 -35.86 5.04 8.98
C ALA A 127 -37.02 4.96 9.95
N VAL A 128 -38.19 4.55 9.43
CA VAL A 128 -39.30 4.17 10.25
C VAL A 128 -38.97 2.85 10.95
N ASN A 129 -39.31 2.69 12.23
CA ASN A 129 -38.87 1.59 13.12
C ASN A 129 -38.84 0.18 12.53
N PHE A 130 -39.70 -0.13 11.57
CA PHE A 130 -39.76 -1.45 10.94
C PHE A 130 -38.65 -1.71 9.90
N ILE A 131 -38.09 -0.66 9.30
CA ILE A 131 -37.08 -0.78 8.22
C ILE A 131 -35.66 -0.82 8.81
N ALA A 132 -35.48 -0.29 10.02
CA ALA A 132 -34.17 -0.22 10.67
C ALA A 132 -33.57 -1.60 10.99
N GLU A 133 -34.39 -2.59 11.33
CA GLU A 133 -33.96 -3.96 11.65
C GLU A 133 -33.51 -4.77 10.41
N THR A 134 -34.07 -4.45 9.25
CA THR A 134 -33.76 -5.19 8.00
C THR A 134 -32.53 -4.66 7.28
N SER A 135 -32.22 -3.37 7.41
CA SER A 135 -31.10 -2.71 6.71
C SER A 135 -29.72 -2.92 7.37
N LEU A 136 -29.67 -3.55 8.55
CA LEU A 136 -28.43 -3.84 9.29
C LEU A 136 -27.89 -5.27 9.04
N LYS A 137 -28.55 -6.06 8.20
CA LYS A 137 -28.20 -7.48 7.94
C LYS A 137 -27.40 -7.72 6.65
N ASP A 138 -27.19 -6.70 5.84
CA ASP A 138 -26.34 -6.70 4.64
C ASP A 138 -25.09 -5.81 4.88
#